data_d9c9c2764837768f2f5499d0b5400e27
#
_entry.id   d9c9c2764837768f2f5499d0b5400e27
#
_cell.length_a   1.000
_cell.length_b   1.000
_cell.length_c   1.000
_cell.angle_alpha   90.00
_cell.angle_beta   90.00
_cell.angle_gamma   90.00
#
_symmetry.space_group_name_H-M   'P 1'
#
loop_
_entity.id
_entity.type
_entity.pdbx_description
1 polymer ?
#
loop_
_entity_poly.entity_id
_entity_poly.type
_entity_poly.pdbx_seq_one_letter_code
_entity_poly.pdbx_strand_id
1 'polypeptide(L)'
;MHIIITRPKEDSLDLINKLINLGHSVTHIPVIKIEKLEIKKVNLENYKAIIFTSSNAIKYMNVEKFNSKIKCFCVGSATERTAKNAGFTNTFSSEGTVDSLIELIIRTHDNKSGKLLYLSSEFISKDLDTDLINAGFSVDRISNYTSFPVEKIDEKTLNFIKKNPPDVFFI
;
A
#
# COMPACT_ATOMS: atom_id res chain seq x y z
N MET A 1 -21.44 14.36 -14.02
CA MET A 1 -20.33 15.09 -13.38
C MET A 1 -19.03 14.72 -14.04
N HIS A 2 -18.09 15.66 -14.10
CA HIS A 2 -16.70 15.40 -14.51
C HIS A 2 -15.83 15.24 -13.28
N ILE A 3 -15.17 14.08 -13.14
CA ILE A 3 -14.39 13.69 -11.97
C ILE A 3 -12.93 13.51 -12.38
N ILE A 4 -12.02 14.17 -11.65
CA ILE A 4 -10.58 13.93 -11.80
C ILE A 4 -10.13 12.96 -10.71
N ILE A 5 -9.39 11.92 -11.11
CA ILE A 5 -8.75 10.96 -10.19
C ILE A 5 -7.24 11.13 -10.30
N THR A 6 -6.58 11.38 -9.17
CA THR A 6 -5.13 11.67 -9.11
C THR A 6 -4.29 10.52 -8.55
N ARG A 7 -4.91 9.46 -8.06
CA ARG A 7 -4.22 8.26 -7.55
C ARG A 7 -3.49 7.50 -8.67
N PRO A 8 -2.48 6.67 -8.35
CA PRO A 8 -1.84 5.78 -9.31
C PRO A 8 -2.86 4.94 -10.09
N LYS A 9 -2.55 4.62 -11.35
CA LYS A 9 -3.48 3.95 -12.27
C LYS A 9 -3.97 2.61 -11.71
N GLU A 10 -3.06 1.82 -11.18
CA GLU A 10 -3.35 0.48 -10.65
C GLU A 10 -4.33 0.51 -9.47
N ASP A 11 -4.28 1.59 -8.68
CA ASP A 11 -5.14 1.76 -7.50
C ASP A 11 -6.48 2.43 -7.83
N SER A 12 -6.66 2.87 -9.10
CA SER A 12 -7.81 3.65 -9.55
C SER A 12 -8.73 2.92 -10.52
N LEU A 13 -8.29 1.85 -11.18
CA LEU A 13 -9.02 1.20 -12.28
C LEU A 13 -10.44 0.78 -11.88
N ASP A 14 -10.60 0.14 -10.72
CA ASP A 14 -11.92 -0.29 -10.26
C ASP A 14 -12.86 0.88 -9.98
N LEU A 15 -12.32 1.97 -9.40
CA LEU A 15 -13.08 3.18 -9.11
C LEU A 15 -13.47 3.89 -10.42
N ILE A 16 -12.54 4.03 -11.35
CA ILE A 16 -12.77 4.61 -12.68
C ILE A 16 -13.92 3.88 -13.38
N ASN A 17 -13.85 2.55 -13.46
CA ASN A 17 -14.87 1.73 -14.10
C ASN A 17 -16.25 1.90 -13.42
N LYS A 18 -16.29 1.91 -12.08
CA LYS A 18 -17.55 2.14 -11.34
C LYS A 18 -18.14 3.51 -11.64
N LEU A 19 -17.33 4.56 -11.64
CA LEU A 19 -17.80 5.93 -11.93
C LEU A 19 -18.30 6.08 -13.36
N ILE A 20 -17.60 5.50 -14.34
CA ILE A 20 -18.06 5.49 -15.75
C ILE A 20 -19.39 4.75 -15.88
N ASN A 21 -19.53 3.59 -15.23
CA ASN A 21 -20.79 2.81 -15.24
C ASN A 21 -21.97 3.57 -14.59
N LEU A 22 -21.67 4.50 -13.66
CA LEU A 22 -22.67 5.41 -13.06
C LEU A 22 -22.96 6.62 -13.94
N GLY A 23 -22.41 6.71 -15.15
CA GLY A 23 -22.65 7.80 -16.10
C GLY A 23 -21.80 9.06 -15.84
N HIS A 24 -20.72 8.97 -15.08
CA HIS A 24 -19.80 10.09 -14.87
C HIS A 24 -18.71 10.13 -15.93
N SER A 25 -18.26 11.33 -16.29
CA SER A 25 -17.04 11.55 -17.06
C SER A 25 -15.84 11.49 -16.11
N VAL A 26 -14.83 10.69 -16.43
CA VAL A 26 -13.65 10.54 -15.57
C VAL A 26 -12.39 10.89 -16.36
N THR A 27 -11.58 11.80 -15.80
CA THR A 27 -10.23 12.09 -16.29
C THR A 27 -9.22 11.59 -15.26
N HIS A 28 -8.34 10.69 -15.67
CA HIS A 28 -7.30 10.15 -14.80
C HIS A 28 -5.98 10.91 -14.99
N ILE A 29 -5.49 11.53 -13.93
CA ILE A 29 -4.26 12.34 -13.89
C ILE A 29 -3.45 11.92 -12.68
N PRO A 30 -2.69 10.82 -12.75
CA PRO A 30 -1.88 10.40 -11.62
C PRO A 30 -0.83 11.47 -11.30
N VAL A 31 -0.79 11.89 -10.03
CA VAL A 31 0.23 12.83 -9.54
C VAL A 31 1.42 12.13 -8.89
N ILE A 32 1.30 10.82 -8.69
CA ILE A 32 2.35 9.95 -8.14
C ILE A 32 2.49 8.73 -9.05
N LYS A 33 3.74 8.38 -9.35
CA LYS A 33 4.13 7.14 -10.03
C LYS A 33 4.79 6.20 -9.02
N ILE A 34 4.36 4.95 -9.00
CA ILE A 34 4.94 3.91 -8.15
C ILE A 34 5.89 3.05 -8.98
N GLU A 35 7.07 2.81 -8.46
CA GLU A 35 8.08 1.96 -9.10
C GLU A 35 8.61 0.90 -8.13
N LYS A 36 8.78 -0.31 -8.68
CA LYS A 36 9.40 -1.41 -7.95
C LYS A 36 10.87 -1.11 -7.68
N LEU A 37 11.34 -1.42 -6.49
CA LEU A 37 12.77 -1.49 -6.17
C LEU A 37 13.27 -2.92 -6.30
N GLU A 38 14.47 -3.07 -6.85
CA GLU A 38 15.12 -4.37 -6.90
C GLU A 38 15.68 -4.72 -5.51
N ILE A 39 15.11 -5.77 -4.92
CA ILE A 39 15.53 -6.30 -3.63
C ILE A 39 15.94 -7.76 -3.76
N LYS A 40 16.80 -8.23 -2.86
CA LYS A 40 17.09 -9.66 -2.73
C LYS A 40 15.82 -10.41 -2.36
N LYS A 41 15.72 -11.68 -2.79
CA LYS A 41 14.62 -12.55 -2.37
C LYS A 41 14.62 -12.70 -0.86
N VAL A 42 13.45 -12.53 -0.26
CA VAL A 42 13.26 -12.63 1.19
C VAL A 42 12.73 -14.01 1.53
N ASN A 43 13.39 -14.69 2.46
CA ASN A 43 12.89 -15.96 2.99
C ASN A 43 11.92 -15.70 4.16
N LEU A 44 10.63 -15.91 3.95
CA LEU A 44 9.60 -15.66 4.96
C LEU A 44 9.67 -16.62 6.17
N GLU A 45 10.39 -17.75 6.07
CA GLU A 45 10.59 -18.66 7.20
C GLU A 45 11.42 -18.02 8.33
N ASN A 46 12.19 -16.96 8.02
CA ASN A 46 12.98 -16.22 8.99
C ASN A 46 12.12 -15.28 9.87
N TYR A 47 10.83 -15.12 9.55
CA TYR A 47 9.94 -14.16 10.18
C TYR A 47 8.71 -14.83 10.79
N LYS A 48 8.17 -14.23 11.84
CA LYS A 48 6.95 -14.69 12.52
C LYS A 48 5.70 -13.94 12.07
N ALA A 49 5.88 -12.72 11.56
CA ALA A 49 4.82 -11.97 10.92
C ALA A 49 5.39 -11.05 9.82
N ILE A 50 4.50 -10.62 8.93
CA ILE A 50 4.77 -9.64 7.89
C ILE A 50 3.81 -8.45 8.03
N ILE A 51 4.30 -7.25 7.76
CA ILE A 51 3.56 -6.00 7.91
C ILE A 51 3.48 -5.27 6.56
N PHE A 52 2.29 -4.82 6.21
CA PHE A 52 2.02 -4.04 5.00
C PHE A 52 1.22 -2.78 5.33
N THR A 53 1.80 -1.62 5.04
CA THR A 53 1.11 -0.33 5.13
C THR A 53 0.53 0.12 3.78
N SER A 54 0.76 -0.64 2.71
CA SER A 54 0.23 -0.37 1.36
C SER A 54 0.11 -1.66 0.55
N SER A 55 -0.89 -1.72 -0.30
CA SER A 55 -1.05 -2.79 -1.31
C SER A 55 0.14 -2.88 -2.28
N ASN A 56 0.87 -1.77 -2.50
CA ASN A 56 2.03 -1.76 -3.38
C ASN A 56 3.19 -2.61 -2.84
N ALA A 57 3.38 -2.65 -1.52
CA ALA A 57 4.38 -3.53 -0.91
C ALA A 57 4.08 -5.02 -1.19
N ILE A 58 2.80 -5.41 -1.25
CA ILE A 58 2.38 -6.77 -1.59
C ILE A 58 2.61 -7.05 -3.07
N LYS A 59 2.24 -6.12 -3.96
CA LYS A 59 2.41 -6.27 -5.43
C LYS A 59 3.86 -6.48 -5.84
N TYR A 60 4.80 -5.82 -5.16
CA TYR A 60 6.23 -5.88 -5.47
C TYR A 60 7.03 -6.79 -4.53
N MET A 61 6.33 -7.63 -3.77
CA MET A 61 6.97 -8.60 -2.88
C MET A 61 7.83 -9.58 -3.68
N ASN A 62 9.08 -9.76 -3.26
CA ASN A 62 10.02 -10.73 -3.84
C ASN A 62 10.45 -11.71 -2.77
N VAL A 63 9.78 -12.87 -2.71
CA VAL A 63 10.02 -13.90 -1.69
C VAL A 63 10.57 -15.17 -2.31
N GLU A 64 11.49 -15.82 -1.60
CA GLU A 64 12.07 -17.10 -2.01
C GLU A 64 11.11 -18.25 -1.70
N LYS A 65 10.55 -18.23 -0.47
CA LYS A 65 9.58 -19.22 -0.02
C LYS A 65 8.35 -18.49 0.52
N PHE A 66 7.21 -18.76 -0.09
CA PHE A 66 5.93 -18.20 0.34
C PHE A 66 5.34 -19.05 1.47
N ASN A 67 4.96 -18.37 2.57
CA ASN A 67 4.25 -18.99 3.68
C ASN A 67 2.87 -18.34 3.83
N SER A 68 1.83 -19.01 3.32
CA SER A 68 0.44 -18.51 3.37
C SER A 68 -0.10 -18.34 4.79
N LYS A 69 0.47 -19.04 5.79
CA LYS A 69 0.00 -19.06 7.18
C LYS A 69 0.73 -18.06 8.09
N ILE A 70 1.77 -17.37 7.58
CA ILE A 70 2.43 -16.32 8.35
C ILE A 70 1.40 -15.25 8.75
N LYS A 71 1.49 -14.73 9.98
CA LYS A 71 0.65 -13.61 10.39
C LYS A 71 0.93 -12.41 9.49
N CYS A 72 -0.12 -11.85 8.90
CA CYS A 72 -0.02 -10.73 7.96
C CYS A 72 -0.80 -9.54 8.52
N PHE A 73 -0.11 -8.50 8.94
CA PHE A 73 -0.70 -7.28 9.48
C PHE A 73 -0.83 -6.22 8.39
N CYS A 74 -2.02 -5.67 8.21
CA CYS A 74 -2.37 -4.73 7.16
C CYS A 74 -2.97 -3.45 7.74
N VAL A 75 -2.63 -2.29 7.17
CA VAL A 75 -3.09 -0.98 7.63
C VAL A 75 -4.58 -0.73 7.40
N GLY A 76 -5.30 -1.61 6.77
CA GLY A 76 -6.73 -1.45 6.51
C GLY A 76 -7.27 -2.51 5.58
N SER A 77 -8.58 -2.54 5.43
CA SER A 77 -9.30 -3.58 4.70
C SER A 77 -8.91 -3.71 3.22
N ALA A 78 -8.54 -2.61 2.56
CA ALA A 78 -8.10 -2.63 1.16
C ALA A 78 -6.75 -3.37 1.01
N THR A 79 -5.78 -3.08 1.89
CA THR A 79 -4.48 -3.77 1.92
C THR A 79 -4.65 -5.23 2.32
N GLU A 80 -5.52 -5.51 3.31
CA GLU A 80 -5.85 -6.88 3.73
C GLU A 80 -6.45 -7.70 2.58
N ARG A 81 -7.38 -7.15 1.83
CA ARG A 81 -7.96 -7.81 0.65
C ARG A 81 -6.89 -8.15 -0.39
N THR A 82 -5.94 -7.23 -0.63
CA THR A 82 -4.81 -7.49 -1.52
C THR A 82 -3.93 -8.63 -0.98
N ALA A 83 -3.67 -8.67 0.33
CA ALA A 83 -2.93 -9.76 0.96
C ALA A 83 -3.63 -11.12 0.81
N LYS A 84 -4.94 -11.18 1.03
CA LYS A 84 -5.75 -12.39 0.81
C LYS A 84 -5.70 -12.85 -0.64
N ASN A 85 -5.81 -11.94 -1.60
CA ASN A 85 -5.71 -12.24 -3.02
C ASN A 85 -4.30 -12.73 -3.42
N ALA A 86 -3.26 -12.30 -2.70
CA ALA A 86 -1.89 -12.79 -2.87
C ALA A 86 -1.64 -14.15 -2.19
N GLY A 87 -2.64 -14.73 -1.49
CA GLY A 87 -2.61 -16.06 -0.91
C GLY A 87 -2.35 -16.12 0.60
N PHE A 88 -2.27 -14.99 1.30
CA PHE A 88 -2.18 -15.00 2.77
C PHE A 88 -3.52 -15.40 3.39
N THR A 89 -3.49 -16.38 4.31
CA THR A 89 -4.70 -16.93 4.96
C THR A 89 -4.87 -16.48 6.41
N ASN A 90 -3.84 -15.87 7.01
CA ASN A 90 -3.83 -15.45 8.41
C ASN A 90 -3.61 -13.92 8.49
N THR A 91 -4.63 -13.15 8.09
CA THR A 91 -4.55 -11.71 7.93
C THR A 91 -5.30 -10.96 9.04
N PHE A 92 -4.74 -9.83 9.44
CA PHE A 92 -5.29 -8.90 10.42
C PHE A 92 -5.24 -7.49 9.85
N SER A 93 -6.32 -6.74 9.92
CA SER A 93 -6.34 -5.34 9.49
C SER A 93 -6.67 -4.40 10.63
N SER A 94 -6.04 -3.23 10.63
CA SER A 94 -6.35 -2.13 11.53
C SER A 94 -7.37 -1.16 10.90
N GLU A 95 -7.70 -0.07 11.60
CA GLU A 95 -8.71 0.92 11.19
C GLU A 95 -8.23 1.92 10.12
N GLY A 96 -7.14 1.61 9.41
CA GLY A 96 -6.67 2.38 8.26
C GLY A 96 -5.58 3.40 8.56
N THR A 97 -5.05 3.47 9.78
CA THR A 97 -3.91 4.30 10.15
C THR A 97 -2.70 3.46 10.60
N VAL A 98 -1.50 4.02 10.49
CA VAL A 98 -0.28 3.36 10.97
C VAL A 98 -0.32 3.22 12.49
N ASP A 99 -0.88 4.20 13.21
CA ASP A 99 -1.03 4.14 14.67
C ASP A 99 -1.91 2.97 15.10
N SER A 100 -3.10 2.83 14.51
CA SER A 100 -3.99 1.70 14.79
C SER A 100 -3.36 0.35 14.43
N LEU A 101 -2.46 0.31 13.43
CA LEU A 101 -1.72 -0.91 13.09
C LEU A 101 -0.68 -1.27 14.15
N ILE A 102 0.07 -0.29 14.65
CA ILE A 102 1.03 -0.47 15.74
C ILE A 102 0.32 -1.00 16.98
N GLU A 103 -0.78 -0.38 17.39
CA GLU A 103 -1.60 -0.83 18.53
C GLU A 103 -2.11 -2.26 18.35
N LEU A 104 -2.59 -2.60 17.15
CA LEU A 104 -3.04 -3.96 16.82
C LEU A 104 -1.91 -4.98 17.00
N ILE A 105 -0.71 -4.68 16.47
CA ILE A 105 0.46 -5.55 16.59
C ILE A 105 0.85 -5.73 18.05
N ILE A 106 0.99 -4.65 18.82
CA ILE A 106 1.38 -4.71 20.25
C ILE A 106 0.37 -5.53 21.05
N ARG A 107 -0.92 -5.40 20.77
CA ARG A 107 -1.98 -6.12 21.49
C ARG A 107 -2.07 -7.61 21.13
N THR A 108 -1.74 -7.99 19.88
CA THR A 108 -2.06 -9.33 19.36
C THR A 108 -0.86 -10.18 19.01
N HIS A 109 0.35 -9.62 19.07
CA HIS A 109 1.60 -10.34 18.76
C HIS A 109 2.57 -10.26 19.92
N ASP A 110 3.14 -11.41 20.31
CA ASP A 110 4.15 -11.47 21.35
C ASP A 110 5.52 -11.03 20.78
N ASN A 111 6.13 -10.02 21.40
CA ASN A 111 7.41 -9.47 20.99
C ASN A 111 8.60 -10.45 21.17
N LYS A 112 8.40 -11.52 21.94
CA LYS A 112 9.38 -12.61 22.12
C LYS A 112 9.22 -13.74 21.10
N SER A 113 8.17 -13.72 20.28
CA SER A 113 7.89 -14.80 19.31
C SER A 113 8.88 -14.85 18.15
N GLY A 114 9.61 -13.78 17.91
CA GLY A 114 10.63 -13.64 16.87
C GLY A 114 10.45 -12.41 15.99
N LYS A 115 11.20 -12.38 14.89
CA LYS A 115 11.34 -11.21 14.05
C LYS A 115 10.13 -10.94 13.16
N LEU A 116 9.79 -9.67 12.98
CA LEU A 116 8.78 -9.16 12.05
C LEU A 116 9.46 -8.64 10.77
N LEU A 117 8.81 -8.84 9.63
CA LEU A 117 9.21 -8.23 8.34
C LEU A 117 8.27 -7.07 8.03
N TYR A 118 8.81 -5.87 7.80
CA TYR A 118 8.05 -4.74 7.29
C TYR A 118 8.48 -4.43 5.87
N LEU A 119 7.63 -4.75 4.88
CA LEU A 119 7.81 -4.33 3.50
C LEU A 119 7.14 -2.98 3.28
N SER A 120 7.91 -2.00 2.83
CA SER A 120 7.46 -0.60 2.78
C SER A 120 7.90 0.13 1.52
N SER A 121 7.40 1.36 1.36
CA SER A 121 8.02 2.34 0.48
C SER A 121 9.40 2.75 0.98
N GLU A 122 10.26 3.21 0.09
CA GLU A 122 11.50 3.91 0.44
C GLU A 122 11.20 5.16 1.28
N PHE A 123 10.19 5.92 0.87
CA PHE A 123 9.68 7.08 1.60
C PHE A 123 8.44 6.68 2.41
N ILE A 124 8.50 6.82 3.71
CA ILE A 124 7.41 6.53 4.65
C ILE A 124 6.97 7.81 5.36
N SER A 125 5.68 7.90 5.67
CA SER A 125 5.12 9.04 6.41
C SER A 125 5.29 8.90 7.92
N LYS A 126 5.55 7.69 8.41
CA LYS A 126 5.74 7.37 9.84
C LYS A 126 6.66 6.18 10.01
N ASP A 127 7.57 6.26 10.98
CA ASP A 127 8.56 5.23 11.31
C ASP A 127 7.95 4.10 12.17
N LEU A 128 7.07 3.29 11.56
CA LEU A 128 6.40 2.16 12.20
C LEU A 128 7.41 1.17 12.82
N ASP A 129 8.49 0.89 12.11
CA ASP A 129 9.56 -0.01 12.57
C ASP A 129 10.22 0.52 13.84
N THR A 130 10.53 1.81 13.91
CA THR A 130 11.11 2.45 15.11
C THR A 130 10.12 2.37 16.29
N ASP A 131 8.85 2.66 16.08
CA ASP A 131 7.83 2.57 17.14
C ASP A 131 7.68 1.15 17.68
N LEU A 132 7.70 0.13 16.81
CA LEU A 132 7.65 -1.27 17.22
C LEU A 132 8.94 -1.72 17.93
N ILE A 133 10.11 -1.27 17.49
CA ILE A 133 11.39 -1.55 18.16
C ILE A 133 11.38 -0.97 19.57
N ASN A 134 10.90 0.27 19.74
CA ASN A 134 10.73 0.90 21.05
C ASN A 134 9.76 0.15 21.95
N ALA A 135 8.77 -0.55 21.38
CA ALA A 135 7.84 -1.44 22.08
C ALA A 135 8.43 -2.86 22.33
N GLY A 136 9.71 -3.09 22.02
CA GLY A 136 10.43 -4.33 22.31
C GLY A 136 10.33 -5.40 21.20
N PHE A 137 9.84 -5.07 20.00
CA PHE A 137 9.82 -6.00 18.87
C PHE A 137 11.15 -5.98 18.11
N SER A 138 11.47 -7.09 17.46
CA SER A 138 12.54 -7.16 16.47
C SER A 138 11.93 -7.01 15.08
N VAL A 139 12.30 -5.97 14.33
CA VAL A 139 11.74 -5.65 13.02
C VAL A 139 12.84 -5.45 11.99
N ASP A 140 12.72 -6.14 10.85
CA ASP A 140 13.49 -5.84 9.65
C ASP A 140 12.60 -5.05 8.68
N ARG A 141 12.98 -3.83 8.33
CA ARG A 141 12.33 -3.05 7.29
C ARG A 141 13.09 -3.21 5.99
N ILE A 142 12.35 -3.54 4.92
CA ILE A 142 12.87 -3.64 3.55
C ILE A 142 11.99 -2.78 2.64
N SER A 143 12.60 -1.78 2.00
CA SER A 143 11.91 -0.97 1.01
C SER A 143 11.90 -1.73 -0.33
N ASN A 144 10.71 -2.10 -0.81
CA ASN A 144 10.54 -2.87 -2.05
C ASN A 144 9.84 -2.09 -3.17
N TYR A 145 9.48 -0.85 -2.91
CA TYR A 145 9.00 0.09 -3.90
C TYR A 145 9.32 1.54 -3.49
N THR A 146 9.20 2.44 -4.45
CA THR A 146 9.33 3.87 -4.23
C THR A 146 8.22 4.61 -4.95
N SER A 147 8.03 5.89 -4.64
CA SER A 147 7.05 6.75 -5.29
C SER A 147 7.70 8.06 -5.71
N PHE A 148 7.35 8.52 -6.91
CA PHE A 148 7.84 9.77 -7.47
C PHE A 148 6.66 10.69 -7.81
N PRO A 149 6.79 12.00 -7.64
CA PRO A 149 5.83 12.94 -8.16
C PRO A 149 5.85 12.92 -9.70
N VAL A 150 4.68 13.06 -10.31
CA VAL A 150 4.57 13.31 -11.74
C VAL A 150 4.78 14.80 -11.99
N GLU A 151 5.90 15.14 -12.62
CA GLU A 151 6.32 16.54 -12.76
C GLU A 151 5.48 17.35 -13.75
N LYS A 152 4.90 16.69 -14.76
CA LYS A 152 4.16 17.38 -15.84
C LYS A 152 2.92 16.59 -16.24
N ILE A 153 1.83 17.32 -16.39
CA ILE A 153 0.62 16.84 -17.05
C ILE A 153 0.75 17.20 -18.54
N ASP A 154 0.38 16.28 -19.43
CA ASP A 154 0.42 16.54 -20.86
C ASP A 154 -0.51 17.68 -21.30
N GLU A 155 -0.13 18.41 -22.33
CA GLU A 155 -0.86 19.61 -22.79
C GLU A 155 -2.29 19.29 -23.26
N LYS A 156 -2.54 18.11 -23.82
CA LYS A 156 -3.89 17.72 -24.27
C LYS A 156 -4.81 17.58 -23.08
N THR A 157 -4.36 16.92 -22.02
CA THR A 157 -5.09 16.76 -20.76
C THR A 157 -5.34 18.11 -20.10
N LEU A 158 -4.31 18.98 -20.02
CA LEU A 158 -4.48 20.34 -19.48
C LEU A 158 -5.51 21.16 -20.27
N ASN A 159 -5.45 21.14 -21.61
CA ASN A 159 -6.39 21.85 -22.48
C ASN A 159 -7.80 21.27 -22.37
N PHE A 160 -7.94 19.96 -22.20
CA PHE A 160 -9.24 19.32 -21.97
C PHE A 160 -9.87 19.81 -20.67
N ILE A 161 -9.11 19.82 -19.56
CA ILE A 161 -9.59 20.27 -18.25
C ILE A 161 -9.99 21.75 -18.27
N LYS A 162 -9.20 22.61 -18.93
CA LYS A 162 -9.54 24.04 -19.08
C LYS A 162 -10.88 24.26 -19.78
N LYS A 163 -11.19 23.40 -20.78
CA LYS A 163 -12.46 23.47 -21.52
C LYS A 163 -13.62 22.78 -20.79
N ASN A 164 -13.30 21.78 -19.98
CA ASN A 164 -14.25 20.97 -19.23
C ASN A 164 -13.80 20.93 -17.75
N PRO A 165 -14.06 21.99 -16.99
CA PRO A 165 -13.63 22.02 -15.59
C PRO A 165 -14.26 20.86 -14.79
N PRO A 166 -13.51 20.26 -13.87
CA PRO A 166 -14.03 19.15 -13.06
C PRO A 166 -15.00 19.65 -11.99
N ASP A 167 -15.97 18.81 -11.67
CA ASP A 167 -16.88 19.00 -10.54
C ASP A 167 -16.24 18.49 -9.23
N VAL A 168 -15.40 17.44 -9.33
CA VAL A 168 -14.81 16.74 -8.16
C VAL A 168 -13.39 16.30 -8.45
N PHE A 169 -12.51 16.45 -7.45
CA PHE A 169 -11.19 15.83 -7.39
C PHE A 169 -11.21 14.66 -6.39
N PHE A 170 -10.75 13.51 -6.82
CA PHE A 170 -10.58 12.33 -6.00
C PHE A 170 -9.08 12.05 -5.83
N ILE A 171 -8.59 12.26 -4.59
CA ILE A 171 -7.16 12.17 -4.23
C ILE A 171 -6.86 10.80 -3.61
#